data_65dcdc91b48a96945d5e1e1a42add005
#
_entry.id   65dcdc91b48a96945d5e1e1a42add005
#
_cell.length_a   1.000
_cell.length_b   1.000
_cell.length_c   1.000
_cell.angle_alpha   90.00
_cell.angle_beta   90.00
_cell.angle_gamma   90.00
#
_symmetry.space_group_name_H-M   'P 1'
#
loop_
_entity.id
_entity.type
_entity.pdbx_description
1 polymer ?
#
loop_
_entity_poly.entity_id
_entity_poly.type
_entity_poly.pdbx_seq_one_letter_code
_entity_poly.pdbx_strand_id
1 'polypeptide(L)'
;MPSVERKLQINKSKASRFDFALVASSYDRWYTGRQGAMYDRLEKKLIASLLPTETEGKKLLDVGCGTGHWSRFFSKNGFDVTGVDISERMINAALQKDISNVSFHIADGHLSPFADSTFDLTAAITMLEFVRDAGAVLREMIRCTCKTGQVLLGVLNGLSKVNRQRQDRAESPYAVARLFSPAELKGFLQPYGQVEITVGGFVPAQSWLISLAPCFDCISRMFGNQKGAFIAAVLKL
;
A
#
# COMPACT_ATOMS: atom_id res chain seq x y z
N MET A 1 5.20 -23.45 34.49
CA MET A 1 4.64 -22.12 34.09
C MET A 1 3.99 -22.30 32.73
N PRO A 2 2.69 -22.15 32.54
CA PRO A 2 2.07 -22.34 31.25
C PRO A 2 2.28 -21.07 30.40
N SER A 3 2.84 -21.26 29.20
CA SER A 3 2.95 -20.26 28.15
C SER A 3 1.56 -19.80 27.75
N VAL A 4 1.29 -18.52 27.97
CA VAL A 4 0.04 -17.86 27.53
C VAL A 4 0.13 -17.61 26.04
N GLU A 5 -0.15 -18.60 25.22
CA GLU A 5 -0.55 -18.41 23.84
C GLU A 5 -1.95 -17.76 23.81
N ARG A 6 -2.00 -16.45 23.93
CA ARG A 6 -3.18 -15.67 23.56
C ARG A 6 -3.31 -15.76 22.05
N LYS A 7 -4.05 -16.72 21.54
CA LYS A 7 -4.60 -16.68 20.19
C LYS A 7 -5.51 -15.45 20.12
N LEU A 8 -4.96 -14.34 19.65
CA LEU A 8 -5.76 -13.18 19.25
C LEU A 8 -6.70 -13.67 18.14
N GLN A 9 -7.97 -13.86 18.46
CA GLN A 9 -9.00 -14.11 17.45
C GLN A 9 -9.12 -12.82 16.63
N ILE A 10 -8.47 -12.79 15.46
CA ILE A 10 -8.54 -11.68 14.52
C ILE A 10 -9.97 -11.58 14.00
N ASN A 11 -10.70 -10.54 14.42
CA ASN A 11 -12.06 -10.31 13.95
C ASN A 11 -12.03 -9.53 12.63
N LYS A 12 -11.88 -10.26 11.53
CA LYS A 12 -11.75 -9.73 10.17
C LYS A 12 -12.86 -8.74 9.79
N SER A 13 -14.09 -8.96 10.24
CA SER A 13 -15.25 -8.08 9.94
C SER A 13 -15.16 -6.72 10.62
N LYS A 14 -14.38 -6.60 11.71
CA LYS A 14 -14.15 -5.33 12.42
C LYS A 14 -12.96 -4.55 11.86
N ALA A 15 -11.98 -5.22 11.26
CA ALA A 15 -10.75 -4.60 10.79
C ALA A 15 -10.84 -4.08 9.34
N SER A 16 -11.49 -4.83 8.42
CA SER A 16 -11.57 -4.48 7.00
C SER A 16 -13.00 -4.18 6.55
N ARG A 17 -13.12 -3.32 5.52
CA ARG A 17 -14.38 -2.98 4.82
C ARG A 17 -14.73 -4.00 3.74
N PHE A 18 -13.76 -4.77 3.26
CA PHE A 18 -13.92 -5.77 2.21
C PHE A 18 -13.17 -7.06 2.57
N ASP A 19 -13.76 -8.22 2.26
CA ASP A 19 -13.09 -9.51 2.43
C ASP A 19 -12.28 -9.86 1.17
N PHE A 20 -11.01 -9.48 1.16
CA PHE A 20 -10.10 -9.78 0.05
C PHE A 20 -9.81 -11.26 -0.16
N ALA A 21 -10.15 -12.13 0.82
CA ALA A 21 -10.05 -13.58 0.63
C ALA A 21 -10.90 -14.09 -0.55
N LEU A 22 -11.98 -13.38 -0.89
CA LEU A 22 -12.87 -13.72 -2.02
C LEU A 22 -12.19 -13.55 -3.39
N VAL A 23 -11.19 -12.68 -3.49
CA VAL A 23 -10.52 -12.33 -4.74
C VAL A 23 -9.04 -12.77 -4.79
N ALA A 24 -8.53 -13.41 -3.75
CA ALA A 24 -7.11 -13.76 -3.63
C ALA A 24 -6.55 -14.52 -4.85
N SER A 25 -7.32 -15.50 -5.38
CA SER A 25 -6.91 -16.32 -6.54
C SER A 25 -6.87 -15.55 -7.87
N SER A 26 -7.54 -14.40 -7.96
CA SER A 26 -7.62 -13.59 -9.17
C SER A 26 -6.96 -12.21 -9.02
N TYR A 27 -6.49 -11.88 -7.82
CA TYR A 27 -5.94 -10.57 -7.49
C TYR A 27 -4.78 -10.16 -8.41
N ASP A 28 -3.83 -11.06 -8.63
CA ASP A 28 -2.66 -10.79 -9.46
C ASP A 28 -2.99 -10.62 -10.95
N ARG A 29 -4.16 -11.11 -11.40
CA ARG A 29 -4.59 -10.98 -12.81
C ARG A 29 -4.72 -9.52 -13.23
N TRP A 30 -5.03 -8.62 -12.29
CA TRP A 30 -5.04 -7.18 -12.55
C TRP A 30 -3.70 -6.70 -13.12
N TYR A 31 -2.61 -7.12 -12.53
CA TYR A 31 -1.26 -6.68 -12.91
C TYR A 31 -0.76 -7.26 -14.23
N THR A 32 -1.37 -8.34 -14.73
CA THR A 32 -1.02 -8.95 -16.04
C THR A 32 -1.74 -8.30 -17.22
N GLY A 33 -2.84 -7.58 -16.96
CA GLY A 33 -3.57 -6.83 -17.98
C GLY A 33 -2.83 -5.55 -18.40
N ARG A 34 -2.96 -5.17 -19.68
CA ARG A 34 -2.27 -4.00 -20.26
C ARG A 34 -2.47 -2.71 -19.43
N GLN A 35 -3.68 -2.46 -18.97
CA GLN A 35 -4.00 -1.28 -18.17
C GLN A 35 -3.44 -1.40 -16.75
N GLY A 36 -3.64 -2.54 -16.08
CA GLY A 36 -3.13 -2.77 -14.72
C GLY A 36 -1.62 -2.73 -14.66
N ALA A 37 -0.92 -3.35 -15.63
CA ALA A 37 0.53 -3.30 -15.73
C ALA A 37 1.06 -1.86 -15.91
N MET A 38 0.32 -0.99 -16.62
CA MET A 38 0.72 0.40 -16.79
C MET A 38 0.55 1.19 -15.48
N TYR A 39 -0.58 1.04 -14.77
CA TYR A 39 -0.76 1.64 -13.44
C TYR A 39 0.33 1.16 -12.48
N ASP A 40 0.56 -0.14 -12.38
CA ASP A 40 1.60 -0.75 -11.54
C ASP A 40 2.98 -0.13 -11.81
N ARG A 41 3.35 0.02 -13.09
CA ARG A 41 4.62 0.65 -13.48
C ARG A 41 4.73 2.11 -13.01
N LEU A 42 3.66 2.90 -13.15
CA LEU A 42 3.65 4.30 -12.74
C LEU A 42 3.64 4.44 -11.22
N GLU A 43 2.86 3.63 -10.52
CA GLU A 43 2.79 3.58 -9.08
C GLU A 43 4.14 3.19 -8.48
N LYS A 44 4.79 2.15 -9.00
CA LYS A 44 6.15 1.73 -8.59
C LYS A 44 7.18 2.83 -8.80
N LYS A 45 7.10 3.57 -9.91
CA LYS A 45 7.99 4.71 -10.16
C LYS A 45 7.80 5.82 -9.11
N LEU A 46 6.55 6.08 -8.73
CA LEU A 46 6.23 7.06 -7.67
C LEU A 46 6.76 6.61 -6.31
N ILE A 47 6.46 5.39 -5.93
CA ILE A 47 6.94 4.81 -4.67
C ILE A 47 8.47 4.81 -4.63
N ALA A 48 9.14 4.37 -5.71
CA ALA A 48 10.61 4.35 -5.79
C ALA A 48 11.21 5.74 -5.60
N SER A 49 10.55 6.81 -6.06
CA SER A 49 11.06 8.19 -5.88
C SER A 49 11.01 8.70 -4.44
N LEU A 50 10.31 8.01 -3.55
CA LEU A 50 10.19 8.33 -2.13
C LEU A 50 10.96 7.36 -1.21
N LEU A 51 11.53 6.29 -1.76
CA LEU A 51 12.37 5.38 -0.99
C LEU A 51 13.66 6.07 -0.57
N PRO A 52 14.25 5.70 0.59
CA PRO A 52 15.58 6.18 0.97
C PRO A 52 16.64 5.72 -0.06
N THR A 53 17.73 6.45 -0.15
CA THR A 53 18.84 6.14 -1.07
C THR A 53 19.60 4.87 -0.70
N GLU A 54 19.65 4.56 0.58
CA GLU A 54 20.28 3.35 1.12
C GLU A 54 19.18 2.42 1.65
N THR A 55 19.01 1.28 1.00
CA THR A 55 17.94 0.32 1.31
C THR A 55 18.48 -1.08 1.65
N GLU A 56 19.73 -1.38 1.26
CA GLU A 56 20.32 -2.71 1.40
C GLU A 56 20.35 -3.15 2.87
N GLY A 57 19.71 -4.30 3.14
CA GLY A 57 19.61 -4.87 4.48
C GLY A 57 18.74 -4.10 5.47
N LYS A 58 18.10 -3.00 5.06
CA LYS A 58 17.12 -2.31 5.91
C LYS A 58 15.82 -3.10 6.04
N LYS A 59 15.27 -3.10 7.25
CA LYS A 59 14.03 -3.82 7.57
C LYS A 59 12.81 -3.03 7.15
N LEU A 60 11.94 -3.64 6.35
CA LEU A 60 10.68 -3.05 5.92
C LEU A 60 9.49 -3.90 6.38
N LEU A 61 8.48 -3.26 6.99
CA LEU A 61 7.17 -3.87 7.26
C LEU A 61 6.18 -3.45 6.17
N ASP A 62 5.66 -4.41 5.39
CA ASP A 62 4.62 -4.21 4.38
C ASP A 62 3.26 -4.57 4.98
N VAL A 63 2.46 -3.57 5.36
CA VAL A 63 1.18 -3.72 6.06
C VAL A 63 0.05 -3.83 5.04
N GLY A 64 -0.70 -4.94 5.10
CA GLY A 64 -1.69 -5.28 4.07
C GLY A 64 -1.01 -5.77 2.80
N CYS A 65 0.02 -6.61 2.93
CA CYS A 65 0.86 -7.07 1.82
C CYS A 65 0.11 -7.87 0.74
N GLY A 66 -1.11 -8.34 1.04
CA GLY A 66 -1.93 -9.14 0.13
C GLY A 66 -1.17 -10.38 -0.35
N THR A 67 -1.12 -10.56 -1.67
CA THR A 67 -0.40 -11.67 -2.32
C THR A 67 1.12 -11.43 -2.45
N GLY A 68 1.69 -10.43 -1.76
CA GLY A 68 3.12 -10.13 -1.78
C GLY A 68 3.61 -9.38 -3.02
N HIS A 69 2.71 -8.73 -3.77
CA HIS A 69 3.08 -7.99 -4.98
C HIS A 69 4.03 -6.82 -4.68
N TRP A 70 3.71 -6.02 -3.66
CA TRP A 70 4.55 -4.90 -3.22
C TRP A 70 5.73 -5.36 -2.38
N SER A 71 5.57 -6.41 -1.56
CA SER A 71 6.69 -7.01 -0.83
C SER A 71 7.81 -7.46 -1.77
N ARG A 72 7.48 -8.07 -2.93
CA ARG A 72 8.45 -8.40 -3.99
C ARG A 72 9.14 -7.16 -4.57
N PHE A 73 8.41 -6.07 -4.73
CA PHE A 73 9.00 -4.82 -5.22
C PHE A 73 9.99 -4.25 -4.21
N PHE A 74 9.66 -4.22 -2.93
CA PHE A 74 10.54 -3.74 -1.88
C PHE A 74 11.79 -4.62 -1.71
N SER A 75 11.63 -5.94 -1.73
CA SER A 75 12.77 -6.88 -1.70
C SER A 75 13.72 -6.65 -2.88
N LYS A 76 13.21 -6.44 -4.09
CA LYS A 76 14.04 -6.11 -5.27
C LYS A 76 14.74 -4.74 -5.18
N ASN A 77 14.30 -3.88 -4.27
CA ASN A 77 14.95 -2.61 -3.96
C ASN A 77 15.87 -2.71 -2.73
N GLY A 78 16.26 -3.92 -2.29
CA GLY A 78 17.29 -4.17 -1.30
C GLY A 78 16.78 -4.32 0.15
N PHE A 79 15.48 -4.23 0.40
CA PHE A 79 14.95 -4.38 1.75
C PHE A 79 14.81 -5.85 2.19
N ASP A 80 15.06 -6.10 3.48
CA ASP A 80 14.56 -7.28 4.18
C ASP A 80 13.12 -7.05 4.58
N VAL A 81 12.17 -7.74 3.94
CA VAL A 81 10.74 -7.44 4.04
C VAL A 81 10.03 -8.40 4.97
N THR A 82 9.21 -7.85 5.86
CA THR A 82 8.19 -8.59 6.60
C THR A 82 6.82 -8.14 6.10
N GLY A 83 6.09 -9.02 5.42
CA GLY A 83 4.73 -8.76 4.95
C GLY A 83 3.68 -9.26 5.94
N VAL A 84 2.68 -8.43 6.24
CA VAL A 84 1.54 -8.84 7.07
C VAL A 84 0.22 -8.57 6.36
N ASP A 85 -0.70 -9.50 6.47
CA ASP A 85 -2.08 -9.35 6.01
C ASP A 85 -3.04 -10.08 6.95
N ILE A 86 -4.24 -9.55 7.11
CA ILE A 86 -5.27 -10.18 7.95
C ILE A 86 -5.89 -11.42 7.28
N SER A 87 -5.76 -11.53 5.95
CA SER A 87 -6.32 -12.61 5.15
C SER A 87 -5.34 -13.76 5.01
N GLU A 88 -5.65 -14.88 5.65
CA GLU A 88 -4.89 -16.13 5.51
C GLU A 88 -4.77 -16.58 4.03
N ARG A 89 -5.83 -16.40 3.21
CA ARG A 89 -5.79 -16.75 1.79
C ARG A 89 -4.81 -15.88 1.00
N MET A 90 -4.70 -14.60 1.35
CA MET A 90 -3.70 -13.71 0.76
C MET A 90 -2.28 -14.14 1.13
N ILE A 91 -2.04 -14.43 2.41
CA ILE A 91 -0.73 -14.89 2.89
C ILE A 91 -0.35 -16.23 2.25
N ASN A 92 -1.28 -17.18 2.15
CA ASN A 92 -1.02 -18.46 1.49
C ASN A 92 -0.64 -18.27 0.01
N ALA A 93 -1.31 -17.35 -0.71
CA ALA A 93 -0.95 -17.00 -2.09
C ALA A 93 0.43 -16.30 -2.18
N ALA A 94 0.80 -15.50 -1.20
CA ALA A 94 2.11 -14.86 -1.13
C ALA A 94 3.23 -15.86 -0.90
N LEU A 95 3.05 -16.80 0.05
CA LEU A 95 4.02 -17.86 0.37
C LEU A 95 4.32 -18.78 -0.84
N GLN A 96 3.30 -19.04 -1.70
CA GLN A 96 3.50 -19.84 -2.90
C GLN A 96 4.44 -19.20 -3.94
N LYS A 97 4.74 -17.90 -3.81
CA LYS A 97 5.57 -17.18 -4.79
C LYS A 97 7.06 -17.26 -4.52
N ASP A 98 7.49 -17.79 -3.40
CA ASP A 98 8.89 -17.97 -2.98
C ASP A 98 9.73 -16.70 -3.27
N ILE A 99 9.37 -15.60 -2.61
CA ILE A 99 10.02 -14.31 -2.83
C ILE A 99 11.23 -14.19 -1.90
N SER A 100 12.41 -14.04 -2.47
CA SER A 100 13.65 -13.88 -1.70
C SER A 100 13.60 -12.67 -0.78
N ASN A 101 14.21 -12.78 0.40
CA ASN A 101 14.28 -11.74 1.43
C ASN A 101 12.89 -11.20 1.87
N VAL A 102 11.87 -12.07 1.84
CA VAL A 102 10.52 -11.74 2.32
C VAL A 102 9.99 -12.83 3.24
N SER A 103 9.53 -12.44 4.42
CA SER A 103 8.73 -13.29 5.31
C SER A 103 7.28 -12.81 5.34
N PHE A 104 6.32 -13.73 5.45
CA PHE A 104 4.89 -13.41 5.48
C PHE A 104 4.21 -13.93 6.73
N HIS A 105 3.36 -13.12 7.37
CA HIS A 105 2.64 -13.47 8.59
C HIS A 105 1.18 -13.01 8.52
N ILE A 106 0.29 -13.78 9.16
CA ILE A 106 -1.09 -13.37 9.35
C ILE A 106 -1.14 -12.44 10.56
N ALA A 107 -1.48 -11.16 10.34
CA ALA A 107 -1.62 -10.18 11.42
C ALA A 107 -2.62 -9.08 11.06
N ASP A 108 -3.19 -8.45 12.09
CA ASP A 108 -4.03 -7.26 11.93
C ASP A 108 -3.14 -6.01 11.94
N GLY A 109 -3.23 -5.19 10.90
CA GLY A 109 -2.51 -3.92 10.79
C GLY A 109 -2.84 -2.89 11.88
N HIS A 110 -3.95 -3.08 12.63
CA HIS A 110 -4.30 -2.26 13.78
C HIS A 110 -3.52 -2.62 15.05
N LEU A 111 -2.96 -3.84 15.12
CA LEU A 111 -2.23 -4.36 16.27
C LEU A 111 -1.24 -5.43 15.80
N SER A 112 -0.09 -5.00 15.33
CA SER A 112 0.97 -5.86 14.81
C SER A 112 1.76 -6.54 15.95
N PRO A 113 2.20 -7.80 15.79
CA PRO A 113 2.89 -8.55 16.85
C PRO A 113 4.38 -8.16 16.98
N PHE A 114 4.76 -6.98 16.52
CA PHE A 114 6.16 -6.53 16.54
C PHE A 114 6.42 -5.54 17.68
N ALA A 115 7.66 -5.51 18.16
CA ALA A 115 8.11 -4.53 19.12
C ALA A 115 8.16 -3.12 18.52
N ASP A 116 8.18 -2.09 19.39
CA ASP A 116 8.37 -0.71 18.99
C ASP A 116 9.70 -0.53 18.28
N SER A 117 9.75 0.36 17.31
CA SER A 117 11.00 0.76 16.62
C SER A 117 11.77 -0.43 16.02
N THR A 118 11.07 -1.39 15.41
CA THR A 118 11.66 -2.61 14.84
C THR A 118 12.09 -2.42 13.38
N PHE A 119 11.41 -1.56 12.62
CA PHE A 119 11.60 -1.40 11.18
C PHE A 119 12.14 -0.02 10.82
N ASP A 120 13.02 0.02 9.82
CA ASP A 120 13.55 1.27 9.26
C ASP A 120 12.49 1.98 8.42
N LEU A 121 11.60 1.19 7.78
CA LEU A 121 10.49 1.69 6.97
C LEU A 121 9.27 0.81 7.20
N THR A 122 8.10 1.44 7.37
CA THR A 122 6.81 0.74 7.28
C THR A 122 6.05 1.24 6.06
N ALA A 123 5.46 0.33 5.29
CA ALA A 123 4.74 0.66 4.07
C ALA A 123 3.30 0.12 4.13
N ALA A 124 2.36 0.86 3.53
CA ALA A 124 1.00 0.38 3.27
C ALA A 124 0.56 0.90 1.89
N ILE A 125 0.41 -0.01 0.92
CA ILE A 125 0.08 0.35 -0.45
C ILE A 125 -1.30 -0.18 -0.83
N THR A 126 -2.22 0.73 -1.17
CA THR A 126 -3.63 0.45 -1.51
C THR A 126 -4.34 -0.42 -0.46
N MET A 127 -4.08 -0.11 0.82
CA MET A 127 -4.64 -0.83 1.96
C MET A 127 -5.46 0.08 2.87
N LEU A 128 -5.01 1.32 3.14
CA LEU A 128 -5.67 2.23 4.06
C LEU A 128 -7.10 2.58 3.64
N GLU A 129 -7.42 2.49 2.36
CA GLU A 129 -8.76 2.70 1.81
C GLU A 129 -9.78 1.69 2.32
N PHE A 130 -9.31 0.50 2.68
CA PHE A 130 -10.15 -0.65 2.99
C PHE A 130 -10.24 -0.94 4.49
N VAL A 131 -9.42 -0.32 5.32
CA VAL A 131 -9.51 -0.49 6.78
C VAL A 131 -10.58 0.41 7.39
N ARG A 132 -11.14 -0.01 8.53
CA ARG A 132 -12.17 0.77 9.22
C ARG A 132 -11.60 1.97 9.95
N ASP A 133 -10.45 1.80 10.59
CA ASP A 133 -9.74 2.86 11.31
C ASP A 133 -8.31 3.03 10.76
N ALA A 134 -8.19 3.86 9.74
CA ALA A 134 -6.90 4.20 9.15
C ALA A 134 -5.97 4.90 10.16
N GLY A 135 -6.54 5.63 11.14
CA GLY A 135 -5.76 6.30 12.18
C GLY A 135 -5.11 5.31 13.13
N ALA A 136 -5.81 4.25 13.53
CA ALA A 136 -5.24 3.20 14.36
C ALA A 136 -4.11 2.46 13.62
N VAL A 137 -4.30 2.13 12.34
CA VAL A 137 -3.25 1.52 11.52
C VAL A 137 -2.03 2.44 11.40
N LEU A 138 -2.22 3.72 11.10
CA LEU A 138 -1.12 4.68 11.01
C LEU A 138 -0.33 4.77 12.32
N ARG A 139 -1.01 4.86 13.47
CA ARG A 139 -0.34 4.89 14.78
C ARG A 139 0.45 3.62 15.05
N GLU A 140 -0.07 2.47 14.64
CA GLU A 140 0.62 1.19 14.77
C GLU A 140 1.85 1.11 13.85
N MET A 141 1.74 1.56 12.61
CA MET A 141 2.88 1.68 11.70
C MET A 141 3.97 2.58 12.30
N ILE A 142 3.60 3.75 12.83
CA ILE A 142 4.53 4.68 13.51
C ILE A 142 5.20 3.99 14.70
N ARG A 143 4.45 3.26 15.54
CA ARG A 143 4.99 2.53 16.69
C ARG A 143 6.06 1.51 16.27
N CYS A 144 5.79 0.78 15.18
CA CYS A 144 6.71 -0.22 14.66
C CYS A 144 7.93 0.37 13.95
N THR A 145 7.87 1.65 13.53
CA THR A 145 8.95 2.34 12.81
C THR A 145 9.98 2.93 13.79
N CYS A 146 11.26 2.81 13.46
CA CYS A 146 12.35 3.46 14.21
C CYS A 146 12.18 4.98 14.24
N LYS A 147 12.69 5.66 15.27
CA LYS A 147 12.59 7.14 15.42
C LYS A 147 13.17 7.95 14.27
N THR A 148 14.13 7.41 13.54
CA THR A 148 14.73 8.01 12.34
C THR A 148 14.21 7.35 11.05
N GLY A 149 13.19 6.53 11.18
CA GLY A 149 12.60 5.77 10.09
C GLY A 149 11.53 6.56 9.35
N GLN A 150 10.86 5.86 8.43
CA GLN A 150 9.86 6.46 7.56
C GLN A 150 8.60 5.59 7.48
N VAL A 151 7.44 6.24 7.34
CA VAL A 151 6.19 5.59 6.98
C VAL A 151 5.85 5.95 5.54
N LEU A 152 5.73 4.96 4.67
CA LEU A 152 5.44 5.10 3.25
C LEU A 152 4.02 4.65 2.95
N LEU A 153 3.24 5.53 2.35
CA LEU A 153 1.85 5.26 1.97
C LEU A 153 1.66 5.39 0.47
N GLY A 154 0.91 4.46 -0.09
CA GLY A 154 0.38 4.56 -1.44
C GLY A 154 -1.12 4.39 -1.42
N VAL A 155 -1.89 5.41 -1.82
CA VAL A 155 -3.34 5.38 -1.74
C VAL A 155 -4.02 5.80 -3.04
N LEU A 156 -5.23 5.33 -3.24
CA LEU A 156 -6.06 5.70 -4.39
C LEU A 156 -6.59 7.13 -4.22
N ASN A 157 -6.38 7.95 -5.25
CA ASN A 157 -6.76 9.36 -5.24
C ASN A 157 -8.25 9.55 -5.54
N GLY A 158 -8.98 10.15 -4.60
CA GLY A 158 -10.40 10.48 -4.75
C GLY A 158 -10.68 11.62 -5.74
N LEU A 159 -9.68 12.40 -6.14
CA LEU A 159 -9.83 13.41 -7.19
C LEU A 159 -9.75 12.79 -8.59
N SER A 160 -9.30 11.53 -8.71
CA SER A 160 -9.20 10.82 -9.97
C SER A 160 -10.56 10.36 -10.49
N LYS A 161 -10.87 10.72 -11.75
CA LYS A 161 -12.09 10.26 -12.42
C LYS A 161 -12.17 8.73 -12.48
N VAL A 162 -11.05 8.05 -12.73
CA VAL A 162 -11.02 6.59 -12.86
C VAL A 162 -11.31 5.88 -11.54
N ASN A 163 -10.84 6.42 -10.40
CA ASN A 163 -11.12 5.81 -9.10
C ASN A 163 -12.58 6.03 -8.68
N ARG A 164 -13.14 7.22 -8.96
CA ARG A 164 -14.57 7.48 -8.74
C ARG A 164 -15.44 6.53 -9.56
N GLN A 165 -15.12 6.33 -10.85
CA GLN A 165 -15.83 5.37 -11.70
C GLN A 165 -15.69 3.92 -11.23
N ARG A 166 -14.56 3.54 -10.60
CA ARG A 166 -14.41 2.22 -9.97
C ARG A 166 -15.28 2.10 -8.72
N GLN A 167 -15.39 3.16 -7.93
CA GLN A 167 -16.21 3.21 -6.72
C GLN A 167 -17.72 3.13 -7.04
N ASP A 168 -18.16 3.71 -8.16
CA ASP A 168 -19.56 3.68 -8.60
C ASP A 168 -20.03 2.27 -9.05
N ARG A 169 -19.11 1.30 -9.21
CA ARG A 169 -19.46 -0.08 -9.59
C ARG A 169 -19.74 -0.91 -8.34
N ALA A 170 -21.01 -1.25 -8.10
CA ALA A 170 -21.47 -1.93 -6.88
C ALA A 170 -20.73 -3.26 -6.58
N GLU A 171 -20.35 -4.03 -7.60
CA GLU A 171 -19.64 -5.31 -7.44
C GLU A 171 -18.11 -5.15 -7.29
N SER A 172 -17.61 -3.94 -7.36
CA SER A 172 -16.19 -3.64 -7.24
C SER A 172 -15.76 -3.64 -5.76
N PRO A 173 -14.59 -4.22 -5.40
CA PRO A 173 -14.01 -4.02 -4.07
C PRO A 173 -13.83 -2.54 -3.73
N TYR A 174 -13.69 -1.69 -4.73
CA TYR A 174 -13.54 -0.24 -4.57
C TYR A 174 -14.84 0.47 -4.13
N ALA A 175 -16.02 -0.16 -4.27
CA ALA A 175 -17.30 0.44 -3.85
C ALA A 175 -17.32 0.82 -2.35
N VAL A 176 -16.60 0.08 -1.52
CA VAL A 176 -16.49 0.32 -0.07
C VAL A 176 -15.21 1.06 0.33
N ALA A 177 -14.35 1.42 -0.64
CA ALA A 177 -13.09 2.07 -0.37
C ALA A 177 -13.29 3.52 0.10
N ARG A 178 -12.55 3.93 1.12
CA ARG A 178 -12.38 5.35 1.45
C ARG A 178 -11.26 5.93 0.59
N LEU A 179 -11.60 6.71 -0.40
CA LEU A 179 -10.61 7.42 -1.21
C LEU A 179 -10.07 8.64 -0.46
N PHE A 180 -8.80 8.96 -0.69
CA PHE A 180 -8.15 10.15 -0.12
C PHE A 180 -7.89 11.19 -1.21
N SER A 181 -8.05 12.47 -0.90
CA SER A 181 -7.43 13.53 -1.68
C SER A 181 -5.99 13.79 -1.19
N PRO A 182 -5.11 14.41 -2.00
CA PRO A 182 -3.76 14.78 -1.56
C PRO A 182 -3.76 15.68 -0.33
N ALA A 183 -4.71 16.62 -0.22
CA ALA A 183 -4.84 17.50 0.92
C ALA A 183 -5.27 16.77 2.19
N GLU A 184 -6.26 15.85 2.09
CA GLU A 184 -6.70 15.02 3.21
C GLU A 184 -5.57 14.11 3.70
N LEU A 185 -4.84 13.44 2.80
CA LEU A 185 -3.73 12.59 3.19
C LEU A 185 -2.61 13.38 3.87
N LYS A 186 -2.30 14.58 3.35
CA LYS A 186 -1.31 15.46 3.98
C LYS A 186 -1.73 15.87 5.38
N GLY A 187 -2.98 16.34 5.56
CA GLY A 187 -3.51 16.71 6.87
C GLY A 187 -3.58 15.54 7.85
N PHE A 188 -3.81 14.33 7.34
CA PHE A 188 -3.83 13.10 8.14
C PHE A 188 -2.45 12.71 8.68
N LEU A 189 -1.37 12.96 7.91
CA LEU A 189 0.00 12.61 8.27
C LEU A 189 0.73 13.72 9.04
N GLN A 190 0.44 14.99 8.72
CA GLN A 190 1.19 16.17 9.22
C GLN A 190 1.34 16.26 10.75
N PRO A 191 0.38 15.78 11.59
CA PRO A 191 0.54 15.79 13.04
C PRO A 191 1.68 14.91 13.58
N TYR A 192 2.20 13.98 12.76
CA TYR A 192 3.19 12.97 13.18
C TYR A 192 4.62 13.26 12.72
N GLY A 193 4.84 14.19 11.80
CA GLY A 193 6.17 14.53 11.31
C GLY A 193 6.18 15.25 9.96
N GLN A 194 7.34 15.23 9.31
CA GLN A 194 7.52 15.86 8.01
C GLN A 194 6.93 15.01 6.89
N VAL A 195 6.05 15.59 6.07
CA VAL A 195 5.31 14.88 5.01
C VAL A 195 5.73 15.36 3.63
N GLU A 196 6.10 14.43 2.78
CA GLU A 196 6.30 14.63 1.34
C GLU A 196 5.23 13.85 0.57
N ILE A 197 4.57 14.49 -0.41
CA ILE A 197 3.50 13.88 -1.22
C ILE A 197 3.79 14.07 -2.70
N THR A 198 3.54 13.01 -3.47
CA THR A 198 3.55 13.05 -4.93
C THR A 198 2.30 12.38 -5.49
N VAL A 199 1.77 12.94 -6.59
CA VAL A 199 0.59 12.43 -7.28
C VAL A 199 0.97 11.97 -8.67
N GLY A 200 0.46 10.83 -9.10
CA GLY A 200 0.70 10.28 -10.43
C GLY A 200 -0.34 9.24 -10.83
N GLY A 201 0.01 8.41 -11.81
CA GLY A 201 -0.94 7.45 -12.38
C GLY A 201 -1.87 8.14 -13.39
N PHE A 202 -1.35 9.07 -14.17
CA PHE A 202 -2.08 9.71 -15.26
C PHE A 202 -2.05 8.83 -16.51
N VAL A 203 -3.07 7.95 -16.63
CA VAL A 203 -3.22 7.04 -17.76
C VAL A 203 -4.33 7.56 -18.67
N PRO A 204 -4.07 7.74 -19.98
CA PRO A 204 -5.10 8.13 -20.94
C PRO A 204 -6.27 7.14 -20.96
N ALA A 205 -7.49 7.68 -21.11
CA ALA A 205 -8.70 6.84 -21.18
C ALA A 205 -8.74 5.96 -22.44
N GLN A 206 -8.13 6.45 -23.53
CA GLN A 206 -8.07 5.73 -24.81
C GLN A 206 -7.02 4.62 -24.74
N SER A 207 -7.44 3.38 -24.98
CA SER A 207 -6.58 2.19 -24.88
C SER A 207 -5.37 2.21 -25.82
N TRP A 208 -5.48 2.84 -26.97
CA TRP A 208 -4.38 2.98 -27.94
C TRP A 208 -3.28 3.97 -27.47
N LEU A 209 -3.62 4.91 -26.56
CA LEU A 209 -2.67 5.85 -25.99
C LEU A 209 -1.97 5.35 -24.73
N ILE A 210 -2.29 4.16 -24.22
CA ILE A 210 -1.71 3.63 -22.97
C ILE A 210 -0.18 3.61 -23.01
N SER A 211 0.43 3.33 -24.16
CA SER A 211 1.89 3.33 -24.31
C SER A 211 2.53 4.69 -24.07
N LEU A 212 1.77 5.79 -24.22
CA LEU A 212 2.21 7.16 -23.96
C LEU A 212 1.95 7.60 -22.50
N ALA A 213 1.34 6.74 -21.68
CA ALA A 213 1.04 7.08 -20.28
C ALA A 213 2.24 7.59 -19.48
N PRO A 214 3.48 7.07 -19.62
CA PRO A 214 4.65 7.61 -18.92
C PRO A 214 4.94 9.09 -19.27
N CYS A 215 4.72 9.50 -20.53
CA CYS A 215 4.89 10.89 -20.95
C CYS A 215 3.77 11.77 -20.38
N PHE A 216 2.51 11.31 -20.45
CA PHE A 216 1.38 12.02 -19.85
C PHE A 216 1.54 12.18 -18.34
N ASP A 217 2.00 11.14 -17.66
CA ASP A 217 2.25 11.19 -16.22
C ASP A 217 3.35 12.21 -15.88
N CYS A 218 4.46 12.18 -16.59
CA CYS A 218 5.57 13.11 -16.41
C CYS A 218 5.11 14.57 -16.61
N ILE A 219 4.45 14.86 -17.72
CA ILE A 219 3.94 16.20 -18.05
C ILE A 219 2.92 16.68 -17.00
N SER A 220 1.94 15.84 -16.67
CA SER A 220 0.91 16.18 -15.69
C SER A 220 1.50 16.50 -14.32
N ARG A 221 2.51 15.77 -13.89
CA ARG A 221 3.23 16.01 -12.64
C ARG A 221 4.02 17.33 -12.68
N MET A 222 4.69 17.63 -13.78
CA MET A 222 5.42 18.90 -13.96
C MET A 222 4.50 20.13 -13.81
N PHE A 223 3.25 20.03 -14.28
CA PHE A 223 2.24 21.08 -14.14
C PHE A 223 1.47 21.01 -12.81
N GLY A 224 1.90 20.20 -11.83
CA GLY A 224 1.28 20.12 -10.51
C GLY A 224 -0.14 19.58 -10.51
N ASN A 225 -0.52 18.78 -11.53
CA ASN A 225 -1.87 18.21 -11.60
C ASN A 225 -2.11 17.24 -10.44
N GLN A 226 -3.21 17.45 -9.70
CA GLN A 226 -3.57 16.70 -8.51
C GLN A 226 -4.57 15.56 -8.78
N LYS A 227 -4.94 15.29 -10.05
CA LYS A 227 -6.01 14.34 -10.41
C LYS A 227 -5.51 12.99 -10.92
N GLY A 228 -4.23 12.66 -10.74
CA GLY A 228 -3.69 11.32 -11.02
C GLY A 228 -4.38 10.24 -10.18
N ALA A 229 -4.31 8.99 -10.61
CA ALA A 229 -5.03 7.89 -9.96
C ALA A 229 -4.43 7.49 -8.60
N PHE A 230 -3.18 7.84 -8.34
CA PHE A 230 -2.43 7.37 -7.17
C PHE A 230 -1.74 8.54 -6.46
N ILE A 231 -1.74 8.47 -5.13
CA ILE A 231 -1.00 9.38 -4.26
C ILE A 231 0.04 8.52 -3.53
N ALA A 232 1.31 8.89 -3.65
CA ALA A 232 2.36 8.36 -2.81
C ALA A 232 2.77 9.41 -1.78
N ALA A 233 2.95 9.00 -0.53
CA ALA A 233 3.35 9.88 0.56
C ALA A 233 4.40 9.21 1.42
N VAL A 234 5.37 9.98 1.90
CA VAL A 234 6.31 9.57 2.94
C VAL A 234 6.21 10.51 4.12
N LEU A 235 6.11 9.93 5.29
CA LEU A 235 6.19 10.60 6.60
C LEU A 235 7.56 10.27 7.21
N LYS A 236 8.37 11.27 7.47
CA LYS A 236 9.66 11.18 8.20
C LYS A 236 9.39 11.47 9.68
N LEU A 237 9.74 10.50 10.54
CA LEU A 237 9.52 10.57 11.99
C LEU A 237 10.63 11.36 12.69
#